data_796aae8136a2576d9e5870da554ead16
#
_entry.id   796aae8136a2576d9e5870da554ead16
#
_cell.length_a   1.000
_cell.length_b   1.000
_cell.length_c   1.000
_cell.angle_alpha   90.00
_cell.angle_beta   90.00
_cell.angle_gamma   90.00
#
_symmetry.space_group_name_H-M   'P 1'
#
loop_
_entity.id
_entity.type
_entity.pdbx_description
1 polymer ?
#
loop_
_entity_poly.entity_id
_entity_poly.type
_entity_poly.pdbx_seq_one_letter_code
_entity_poly.pdbx_strand_id
1 'polypeptide(L)'
;MSNLSHSVDKCPFYYLDPSYKEHPGSIWWQSKTKRLEKLVGAELLSQNLAVVEWFPYKSTKFKDGCLVPSQEYGFSLVKRAIDRGALIIVSRSHRRWLKSVPELYTYTNVLTLSSSQNITLSENNLLIRGAKDPSAWELLVSRLRNE
;
A
#
# COMPACT_ATOMS: atom_id res chain seq x y z
N MET A 1 7.11 -19.05 -1.87
CA MET A 1 8.53 -19.16 -1.44
C MET A 1 9.43 -18.12 -2.14
N SER A 2 9.05 -17.59 -3.32
CA SER A 2 9.82 -16.58 -4.09
C SER A 2 10.18 -15.33 -3.28
N ASN A 3 9.27 -14.84 -2.41
CA ASN A 3 9.54 -13.66 -1.57
C ASN A 3 10.66 -13.87 -0.55
N LEU A 4 10.89 -15.10 -0.09
CA LEU A 4 11.97 -15.42 0.84
C LEU A 4 13.32 -15.56 0.13
N SER A 5 13.31 -15.93 -1.14
CA SER A 5 14.52 -16.03 -1.97
C SER A 5 14.90 -14.71 -2.65
N HIS A 6 14.10 -13.66 -2.46
CA HIS A 6 14.27 -12.36 -3.14
C HIS A 6 14.34 -12.49 -4.68
N SER A 7 13.71 -13.52 -5.25
CA SER A 7 13.63 -13.70 -6.70
C SER A 7 12.72 -12.64 -7.31
N VAL A 8 13.12 -12.12 -8.47
CA VAL A 8 12.33 -11.12 -9.20
C VAL A 8 11.32 -11.89 -10.09
N ASP A 9 10.06 -11.88 -9.67
CA ASP A 9 8.96 -12.43 -10.46
C ASP A 9 8.32 -11.31 -11.32
N LYS A 10 7.62 -11.70 -12.40
CA LYS A 10 6.84 -10.75 -13.22
C LYS A 10 5.79 -10.01 -12.39
N CYS A 11 5.16 -10.71 -11.44
CA CYS A 11 4.13 -10.18 -10.55
C CYS A 11 4.56 -10.38 -9.09
N PRO A 12 5.49 -9.57 -8.55
CA PRO A 12 5.97 -9.71 -7.18
C PRO A 12 4.87 -9.51 -6.13
N PHE A 13 3.85 -8.73 -6.44
CA PHE A 13 2.63 -8.66 -5.64
C PHE A 13 1.64 -9.73 -6.15
N TYR A 14 1.82 -10.97 -5.68
CA TYR A 14 1.17 -12.17 -6.21
C TYR A 14 -0.36 -12.13 -6.23
N TYR A 15 -1.03 -11.31 -5.39
CA TYR A 15 -2.47 -11.12 -5.46
C TYR A 15 -2.97 -10.43 -6.74
N LEU A 16 -2.07 -9.81 -7.50
CA LEU A 16 -2.35 -9.26 -8.83
C LEU A 16 -1.90 -10.18 -9.98
N ASP A 17 -1.26 -11.31 -9.65
CA ASP A 17 -0.88 -12.30 -10.66
C ASP A 17 -2.13 -13.01 -11.19
N PRO A 18 -2.35 -13.04 -12.52
CA PRO A 18 -3.47 -13.73 -13.15
C PRO A 18 -3.58 -15.21 -12.79
N SER A 19 -2.47 -15.87 -12.43
CA SER A 19 -2.45 -17.28 -12.01
C SER A 19 -3.22 -17.53 -10.72
N TYR A 20 -3.41 -16.49 -9.88
CA TYR A 20 -4.10 -16.56 -8.60
C TYR A 20 -5.45 -15.83 -8.60
N LYS A 21 -6.02 -15.53 -9.78
CA LYS A 21 -7.26 -14.72 -9.93
C LYS A 21 -8.45 -15.23 -9.12
N GLU A 22 -8.53 -16.54 -8.87
CA GLU A 22 -9.62 -17.18 -8.11
C GLU A 22 -9.35 -17.21 -6.60
N HIS A 23 -8.16 -16.85 -6.15
CA HIS A 23 -7.85 -16.79 -4.73
C HIS A 23 -8.61 -15.63 -4.06
N PRO A 24 -9.25 -15.85 -2.87
CA PRO A 24 -10.03 -14.81 -2.21
C PRO A 24 -9.27 -13.49 -1.98
N GLY A 25 -7.99 -13.57 -1.67
CA GLY A 25 -7.12 -12.40 -1.53
C GLY A 25 -6.94 -11.65 -2.85
N SER A 26 -6.80 -12.36 -3.97
CA SER A 26 -6.68 -11.75 -5.30
C SER A 26 -7.98 -11.06 -5.70
N ILE A 27 -9.13 -11.70 -5.50
CA ILE A 27 -10.45 -11.11 -5.78
C ILE A 27 -10.60 -9.82 -4.97
N TRP A 28 -10.23 -9.85 -3.69
CA TRP A 28 -10.31 -8.69 -2.82
C TRP A 28 -9.39 -7.55 -3.29
N TRP A 29 -8.10 -7.83 -3.55
CA TRP A 29 -7.14 -6.82 -4.01
C TRP A 29 -7.51 -6.25 -5.37
N GLN A 30 -7.89 -7.08 -6.33
CA GLN A 30 -8.38 -6.64 -7.65
C GLN A 30 -9.59 -5.70 -7.50
N SER A 31 -10.50 -5.97 -6.57
CA SER A 31 -11.61 -5.05 -6.30
C SER A 31 -11.15 -3.67 -5.81
N LYS A 32 -9.99 -3.59 -5.12
CA LYS A 32 -9.43 -2.34 -4.58
C LYS A 32 -8.58 -1.58 -5.59
N THR A 33 -7.99 -2.28 -6.53
CA THR A 33 -7.03 -1.74 -7.52
C THR A 33 -7.56 -1.73 -8.95
N LYS A 34 -8.80 -2.16 -9.18
CA LYS A 34 -9.41 -2.35 -10.50
C LYS A 34 -9.21 -1.17 -11.46
N ARG A 35 -9.32 0.07 -10.96
CA ARG A 35 -9.15 1.26 -11.81
C ARG A 35 -7.70 1.47 -12.22
N LEU A 36 -6.75 1.23 -11.31
CA LEU A 36 -5.32 1.30 -11.61
C LEU A 36 -4.92 0.19 -12.58
N GLU A 37 -5.35 -1.04 -12.30
CA GLU A 37 -5.08 -2.18 -13.17
C GLU A 37 -5.56 -1.94 -14.61
N LYS A 38 -6.75 -1.33 -14.78
CA LYS A 38 -7.28 -0.96 -16.10
C LYS A 38 -6.42 0.10 -16.81
N LEU A 39 -5.75 0.99 -16.06
CA LEU A 39 -4.95 2.09 -16.61
C LEU A 39 -3.51 1.68 -16.92
N VAL A 40 -2.90 0.87 -16.07
CA VAL A 40 -1.46 0.56 -16.16
C VAL A 40 -1.17 -0.93 -16.38
N GLY A 41 -2.16 -1.80 -16.27
CA GLY A 41 -2.01 -3.25 -16.35
C GLY A 41 -1.59 -3.88 -15.02
N ALA A 42 -1.92 -5.17 -14.86
CA ALA A 42 -1.67 -5.92 -13.63
C ALA A 42 -0.16 -6.09 -13.34
N GLU A 43 0.64 -6.36 -14.38
CA GLU A 43 2.08 -6.57 -14.25
C GLU A 43 2.79 -5.31 -13.74
N LEU A 44 2.59 -4.16 -14.39
CA LEU A 44 3.21 -2.90 -13.98
C LEU A 44 2.75 -2.48 -12.58
N LEU A 45 1.46 -2.64 -12.29
CA LEU A 45 0.92 -2.36 -10.97
C LEU A 45 1.56 -3.26 -9.90
N SER A 46 1.69 -4.56 -10.17
CA SER A 46 2.31 -5.52 -9.26
C SER A 46 3.79 -5.20 -8.98
N GLN A 47 4.52 -4.71 -9.99
CA GLN A 47 5.94 -4.34 -9.84
C GLN A 47 6.15 -3.06 -9.03
N ASN A 48 5.17 -2.15 -9.03
CA ASN A 48 5.29 -0.83 -8.41
C ASN A 48 4.42 -0.65 -7.16
N LEU A 49 3.65 -1.66 -6.76
CA LEU A 49 2.82 -1.64 -5.55
C LEU A 49 3.37 -2.60 -4.50
N ALA A 50 3.63 -2.09 -3.31
CA ALA A 50 3.92 -2.90 -2.13
C ALA A 50 2.95 -2.56 -1.01
N VAL A 51 2.60 -3.55 -0.20
CA VAL A 51 1.69 -3.38 0.94
C VAL A 51 2.41 -3.79 2.21
N VAL A 52 2.38 -2.92 3.20
CA VAL A 52 2.92 -3.16 4.54
C VAL A 52 1.78 -3.04 5.55
N GLU A 53 1.50 -4.15 6.24
CA GLU A 53 0.52 -4.17 7.32
C GLU A 53 1.16 -3.67 8.62
N TRP A 54 0.46 -2.79 9.36
CA TRP A 54 0.95 -2.33 10.66
C TRP A 54 1.07 -3.49 11.65
N PHE A 55 0.14 -4.46 11.58
CA PHE A 55 0.18 -5.70 12.34
C PHE A 55 0.07 -6.88 11.38
N PRO A 56 1.16 -7.60 11.06
CA PRO A 56 1.21 -8.56 9.97
C PRO A 56 0.59 -9.94 10.31
N TYR A 57 -0.05 -10.06 11.47
CA TYR A 57 -0.61 -11.34 11.91
C TYR A 57 -2.13 -11.34 11.84
N LYS A 58 -2.68 -12.49 11.44
CA LYS A 58 -4.12 -12.72 11.49
C LYS A 58 -4.56 -12.84 12.95
N SER A 59 -5.59 -12.09 13.33
CA SER A 59 -6.17 -12.13 14.67
C SER A 59 -7.70 -12.14 14.58
N THR A 60 -8.34 -12.93 15.41
CA THR A 60 -9.81 -12.95 15.54
C THR A 60 -10.33 -11.69 16.23
N LYS A 61 -9.51 -11.09 17.10
CA LYS A 61 -9.80 -9.83 17.78
C LYS A 61 -8.50 -9.06 17.96
N PHE A 62 -8.42 -7.92 17.30
CA PHE A 62 -7.28 -7.02 17.49
C PHE A 62 -7.32 -6.42 18.90
N LYS A 63 -6.26 -6.66 19.70
CA LYS A 63 -6.04 -6.00 20.99
C LYS A 63 -4.98 -4.93 20.81
N ASP A 64 -5.31 -3.71 21.19
CA ASP A 64 -4.35 -2.60 21.23
C ASP A 64 -3.28 -2.87 22.31
N GLY A 65 -2.03 -2.65 22.01
CA GLY A 65 -1.03 -2.47 23.04
C GLY A 65 0.27 -3.24 22.97
N CYS A 66 0.44 -4.26 22.16
CA CYS A 66 1.75 -4.92 22.04
C CYS A 66 2.38 -4.69 20.66
N LEU A 67 3.48 -3.95 20.64
CA LEU A 67 4.43 -4.03 19.53
C LEU A 67 5.16 -5.37 19.64
N VAL A 68 5.20 -6.10 18.55
CA VAL A 68 5.98 -7.34 18.46
C VAL A 68 7.24 -7.10 17.63
N PRO A 69 8.36 -7.77 17.94
CA PRO A 69 9.65 -7.51 17.26
C PRO A 69 9.58 -7.57 15.73
N SER A 70 8.72 -8.44 15.18
CA SER A 70 8.54 -8.58 13.73
C SER A 70 7.90 -7.34 13.06
N GLN A 71 7.25 -6.45 13.79
CA GLN A 71 6.74 -5.18 13.26
C GLN A 71 7.88 -4.20 12.92
N GLU A 72 9.01 -4.28 13.62
CA GLU A 72 10.21 -3.49 13.35
C GLU A 72 10.66 -3.63 11.89
N TYR A 73 10.56 -4.85 11.34
CA TYR A 73 10.86 -5.06 9.93
C TYR A 73 9.92 -4.28 9.02
N GLY A 74 8.60 -4.32 9.28
CA GLY A 74 7.62 -3.54 8.53
C GLY A 74 7.88 -2.03 8.61
N PHE A 75 8.20 -1.52 9.80
CA PHE A 75 8.55 -0.11 9.98
C PHE A 75 9.82 0.28 9.23
N SER A 76 10.84 -0.60 9.23
CA SER A 76 12.06 -0.39 8.45
C SER A 76 11.81 -0.34 6.95
N LEU A 77 10.87 -1.14 6.42
CA LEU A 77 10.46 -1.09 5.02
C LEU A 77 9.85 0.26 4.66
N VAL A 78 8.98 0.80 5.53
CA VAL A 78 8.37 2.12 5.31
C VAL A 78 9.43 3.24 5.36
N LYS A 79 10.37 3.20 6.31
CA LYS A 79 11.50 4.15 6.35
C LYS A 79 12.33 4.12 5.07
N ARG A 80 12.69 2.92 4.61
CA ARG A 80 13.41 2.75 3.33
C ARG A 80 12.59 3.24 2.12
N ALA A 81 11.26 3.14 2.17
CA ALA A 81 10.39 3.71 1.13
C ALA A 81 10.43 5.24 1.16
N ILE A 82 10.43 5.86 2.34
CA ILE A 82 10.62 7.33 2.53
C ILE A 82 11.97 7.76 1.95
N ASP A 83 13.06 7.08 2.31
CA ASP A 83 14.42 7.39 1.85
C ASP A 83 14.56 7.35 0.32
N ARG A 84 13.79 6.49 -0.35
CA ARG A 84 13.75 6.39 -1.82
C ARG A 84 12.79 7.38 -2.48
N GLY A 85 12.09 8.20 -1.72
CA GLY A 85 11.10 9.13 -2.27
C GLY A 85 9.82 8.45 -2.78
N ALA A 86 9.48 7.24 -2.30
CA ALA A 86 8.30 6.52 -2.73
C ALA A 86 7.01 7.25 -2.36
N LEU A 87 5.97 7.15 -3.18
CA LEU A 87 4.63 7.60 -2.81
C LEU A 87 4.03 6.63 -1.80
N ILE A 88 3.65 7.12 -0.64
CA ILE A 88 3.09 6.32 0.45
C ILE A 88 1.60 6.62 0.59
N ILE A 89 0.78 5.58 0.64
CA ILE A 89 -0.65 5.71 0.90
C ILE A 89 -0.95 5.11 2.27
N VAL A 90 -1.23 5.96 3.26
CA VAL A 90 -1.65 5.52 4.58
C VAL A 90 -3.15 5.26 4.56
N SER A 91 -3.55 4.01 4.37
CA SER A 91 -4.94 3.62 4.18
C SER A 91 -5.71 3.44 5.48
N ARG A 92 -5.05 2.95 6.52
CA ARG A 92 -5.64 2.64 7.84
C ARG A 92 -4.67 2.92 8.96
N SER A 93 -5.17 2.96 10.20
CA SER A 93 -4.34 3.05 11.41
C SER A 93 -3.37 4.25 11.43
N HIS A 94 -3.77 5.41 10.88
CA HIS A 94 -2.94 6.60 10.75
C HIS A 94 -2.15 6.94 12.01
N ARG A 95 -2.81 7.03 13.17
CA ARG A 95 -2.15 7.38 14.45
C ARG A 95 -1.06 6.38 14.82
N ARG A 96 -1.29 5.09 14.54
CA ARG A 96 -0.30 4.02 14.84
C ARG A 96 0.90 4.13 13.91
N TRP A 97 0.67 4.34 12.61
CA TRP A 97 1.74 4.54 11.65
C TRP A 97 2.58 5.76 11.98
N LEU A 98 1.97 6.90 12.27
CA LEU A 98 2.68 8.12 12.65
C LEU A 98 3.48 7.96 13.96
N LYS A 99 2.98 7.18 14.91
CA LYS A 99 3.71 6.86 16.15
C LYS A 99 4.90 5.93 15.90
N SER A 100 4.76 4.95 15.01
CA SER A 100 5.78 3.93 14.73
C SER A 100 6.84 4.41 13.73
N VAL A 101 6.47 5.30 12.83
CA VAL A 101 7.33 5.91 11.79
C VAL A 101 7.11 7.42 11.80
N PRO A 102 7.71 8.14 12.77
CA PRO A 102 7.50 9.59 12.93
C PRO A 102 7.90 10.42 11.70
N GLU A 103 8.78 9.90 10.86
CA GLU A 103 9.22 10.52 9.60
C GLU A 103 8.03 10.82 8.66
N LEU A 104 6.94 10.06 8.77
CA LEU A 104 5.70 10.30 8.00
C LEU A 104 5.03 11.65 8.30
N TYR A 105 5.30 12.29 9.44
CA TYR A 105 4.75 13.61 9.75
C TYR A 105 5.24 14.71 8.81
N THR A 106 6.50 14.62 8.42
CA THR A 106 7.16 15.64 7.59
C THR A 106 7.32 15.21 6.14
N TYR A 107 7.07 13.93 5.85
CA TYR A 107 7.20 13.42 4.50
C TYR A 107 6.11 13.97 3.58
N THR A 108 6.52 14.50 2.43
CA THR A 108 5.62 15.21 1.52
C THR A 108 4.86 14.30 0.56
N ASN A 109 5.47 13.15 0.19
CA ASN A 109 4.86 12.20 -0.75
C ASN A 109 3.92 11.21 -0.03
N VAL A 110 2.96 11.73 0.73
CA VAL A 110 1.97 10.93 1.46
C VAL A 110 0.57 11.25 0.97
N LEU A 111 -0.16 10.22 0.61
CA LEU A 111 -1.60 10.24 0.39
C LEU A 111 -2.32 9.52 1.54
N THR A 112 -3.56 9.89 1.74
CA THR A 112 -4.47 9.21 2.67
C THR A 112 -5.77 8.85 1.97
N LEU A 113 -6.63 8.10 2.62
CA LEU A 113 -7.95 7.76 2.09
C LEU A 113 -9.04 8.48 2.88
N SER A 114 -10.11 8.87 2.19
CA SER A 114 -11.29 9.48 2.82
C SER A 114 -12.04 8.48 3.71
N SER A 115 -11.93 7.17 3.41
CA SER A 115 -12.53 6.10 4.18
C SER A 115 -11.49 5.09 4.64
N SER A 116 -11.38 4.90 5.96
CA SER A 116 -10.55 3.84 6.55
C SER A 116 -11.16 2.43 6.41
N GLN A 117 -12.46 2.34 6.13
CA GLN A 117 -13.15 1.07 5.93
C GLN A 117 -13.06 0.61 4.48
N ASN A 118 -13.11 1.54 3.53
CA ASN A 118 -13.00 1.25 2.11
C ASN A 118 -11.65 1.75 1.57
N ILE A 119 -10.70 0.85 1.39
CA ILE A 119 -9.36 1.17 0.88
C ILE A 119 -9.25 1.13 -0.65
N THR A 120 -10.36 1.23 -1.37
CA THR A 120 -10.34 1.28 -2.84
C THR A 120 -9.53 2.48 -3.33
N LEU A 121 -8.52 2.21 -4.14
CA LEU A 121 -7.70 3.24 -4.78
C LEU A 121 -8.45 3.81 -5.98
N SER A 122 -9.00 5.00 -5.78
CA SER A 122 -9.78 5.73 -6.79
C SER A 122 -9.66 7.24 -6.58
N GLU A 123 -9.95 8.01 -7.61
CA GLU A 123 -9.93 9.48 -7.59
C GLU A 123 -10.73 10.07 -6.42
N ASN A 124 -11.92 9.48 -6.17
CA ASN A 124 -12.82 9.99 -5.13
C ASN A 124 -12.40 9.63 -3.70
N ASN A 125 -11.48 8.69 -3.54
CA ASN A 125 -11.08 8.19 -2.22
C ASN A 125 -9.69 8.66 -1.80
N LEU A 126 -8.85 9.12 -2.72
CA LEU A 126 -7.52 9.63 -2.43
C LEU A 126 -7.57 11.08 -1.94
N LEU A 127 -6.74 11.37 -0.94
CA LEU A 127 -6.61 12.69 -0.34
C LEU A 127 -5.12 13.10 -0.29
N ILE A 128 -4.84 14.37 -0.55
CA ILE A 128 -3.56 15.01 -0.26
C ILE A 128 -3.73 15.80 1.03
N ARG A 129 -2.91 15.53 2.06
CA ARG A 129 -2.95 16.20 3.37
C ARG A 129 -4.36 16.26 3.97
N GLY A 130 -5.15 15.20 3.77
CA GLY A 130 -6.51 15.10 4.29
C GLY A 130 -7.57 15.86 3.50
N ALA A 131 -7.22 16.53 2.40
CA ALA A 131 -8.14 17.23 1.52
C ALA A 131 -8.33 16.51 0.18
N LYS A 132 -9.53 16.63 -0.40
CA LYS A 132 -9.79 16.15 -1.76
C LYS A 132 -9.04 17.03 -2.75
N ASP A 133 -8.21 16.41 -3.58
CA ASP A 133 -7.44 17.06 -4.61
C ASP A 133 -7.33 16.11 -5.81
N PRO A 134 -7.82 16.52 -7.01
CA PRO A 134 -7.72 15.70 -8.22
C PRO A 134 -6.30 15.27 -8.55
N SER A 135 -5.30 16.08 -8.20
CA SER A 135 -3.89 15.77 -8.46
C SER A 135 -3.39 14.54 -7.67
N ALA A 136 -4.09 14.11 -6.62
CA ALA A 136 -3.76 12.89 -5.89
C ALA A 136 -3.77 11.65 -6.79
N TRP A 137 -4.77 11.57 -7.66
CA TRP A 137 -4.89 10.47 -8.61
C TRP A 137 -3.84 10.54 -9.71
N GLU A 138 -3.64 11.73 -10.27
CA GLU A 138 -2.62 11.98 -11.28
C GLU A 138 -1.21 11.63 -10.75
N LEU A 139 -0.91 12.06 -9.52
CA LEU A 139 0.34 11.74 -8.84
C LEU A 139 0.51 10.22 -8.68
N LEU A 140 -0.53 9.49 -8.27
CA LEU A 140 -0.45 8.03 -8.12
C LEU A 140 -0.20 7.36 -9.47
N VAL A 141 -0.93 7.76 -10.51
CA VAL A 141 -0.80 7.17 -11.86
C VAL A 141 0.57 7.45 -12.46
N SER A 142 1.08 8.69 -12.35
CA SER A 142 2.41 9.06 -12.86
C SER A 142 3.52 8.26 -12.15
N ARG A 143 3.41 8.09 -10.83
CA ARG A 143 4.38 7.29 -10.07
C ARG A 143 4.38 5.82 -10.47
N LEU A 144 3.22 5.25 -10.80
CA LEU A 144 3.14 3.87 -11.29
C LEU A 144 3.77 3.71 -12.68
N ARG A 145 3.72 4.75 -13.51
CA ARG A 145 4.31 4.77 -14.86
C ARG A 145 5.77 5.17 -14.89
N ASN A 146 6.34 5.58 -13.75
CA ASN A 146 7.69 6.16 -13.65
C ASN A 146 7.87 7.43 -14.51
N GLU A 147 6.81 8.26 -14.57
CA GLU A 147 6.78 9.55 -15.25
C GLU A 147 7.15 10.70 -14.31
#